data_c3f0b3e9d4902f2504f458cd0fc284d2
#
_entry.id   c3f0b3e9d4902f2504f458cd0fc284d2
#
_cell.length_a   1.000
_cell.length_b   1.000
_cell.length_c   1.000
_cell.angle_alpha   90.00
_cell.angle_beta   90.00
_cell.angle_gamma   90.00
#
_symmetry.space_group_name_H-M   'P 1'
#
loop_
_entity.id
_entity.type
_entity.pdbx_description
1 polymer ?
#
loop_
_entity_poly.entity_id
_entity_poly.type
_entity_poly.pdbx_seq_one_letter_code
_entity_poly.pdbx_strand_id
1 'polypeptide(L)'
;MLKITCFGEVLWDVFPNHKKIGGAPLNVACRLRSFNNDVSMISAVGNDTSGNRILDFLQGQGVNTDCIQIQKEYKTGKVKVMLNDKGAASYDINYPRAWDKIQLTKENVEIVEKSDAFVFGSLVARDDSSKQTLYDLIERANYKVFDLNLRAPYYKKEVLFHLMERADFIKFNDDELYEVSKYLGSKYYSLEQNLIYVSKKTNTKHICVTKGEHGAVLLYNEKLYYNSGYSIKVIDTVGSGDSFLGALISQLLNKIPPQKAINFACAIGALVAQSEGANPDITDEELNAFMNPLPQEVL
;
A
#
# COMPACT_ATOMS: atom_id res chain seq x y z
N MET A 1 -4.07 -18.17 -10.76
CA MET A 1 -3.83 -16.72 -10.82
C MET A 1 -4.76 -16.09 -9.79
N LEU A 2 -4.21 -15.35 -8.81
CA LEU A 2 -5.01 -14.70 -7.76
C LEU A 2 -5.74 -13.49 -8.34
N LYS A 3 -6.95 -13.24 -7.86
CA LYS A 3 -7.73 -12.03 -8.17
C LYS A 3 -7.62 -11.08 -7.00
N ILE A 4 -7.12 -9.88 -7.23
CA ILE A 4 -6.90 -8.90 -6.16
C ILE A 4 -7.49 -7.56 -6.59
N THR A 5 -8.30 -6.97 -5.72
CA THR A 5 -8.86 -5.64 -5.96
C THR A 5 -8.21 -4.63 -5.02
N CYS A 6 -7.69 -3.53 -5.57
CA CYS A 6 -7.19 -2.39 -4.81
C CYS A 6 -8.22 -1.26 -4.83
N PHE A 7 -8.38 -0.57 -3.70
CA PHE A 7 -9.34 0.52 -3.53
C PHE A 7 -8.65 1.75 -2.94
N GLY A 8 -8.82 2.90 -3.57
CA GLY A 8 -8.35 4.16 -2.98
C GLY A 8 -7.91 5.21 -3.98
N GLU A 9 -7.00 6.05 -3.54
CA GLU A 9 -6.52 7.19 -4.29
C GLU A 9 -5.65 6.81 -5.48
N VAL A 10 -5.91 7.50 -6.60
CA VAL A 10 -5.02 7.61 -7.76
C VAL A 10 -4.78 9.10 -8.02
N LEU A 11 -3.54 9.48 -8.20
CA LEU A 11 -3.18 10.90 -8.18
C LEU A 11 -1.88 11.20 -8.95
N TRP A 12 -1.59 12.48 -9.05
CA TRP A 12 -0.31 13.01 -9.50
C TRP A 12 0.45 13.62 -8.32
N ASP A 13 1.63 13.12 -8.05
CA ASP A 13 2.63 13.78 -7.22
C ASP A 13 3.33 14.84 -8.06
N VAL A 14 3.19 16.11 -7.66
CA VAL A 14 3.70 17.27 -8.38
C VAL A 14 4.85 17.87 -7.60
N PHE A 15 6.02 17.69 -8.12
CA PHE A 15 7.28 18.31 -7.69
C PHE A 15 7.49 19.65 -8.40
N PRO A 16 8.43 20.49 -7.95
CA PRO A 16 8.70 21.78 -8.61
C PRO A 16 9.01 21.68 -10.10
N ASN A 17 9.72 20.63 -10.54
CA ASN A 17 10.24 20.51 -11.90
C ASN A 17 9.65 19.33 -12.71
N HIS A 18 8.90 18.44 -12.07
CA HIS A 18 8.32 17.27 -12.74
C HIS A 18 7.07 16.79 -11.99
N LYS A 19 6.39 15.81 -12.56
CA LYS A 19 5.26 15.12 -11.91
C LYS A 19 5.33 13.63 -12.19
N LYS A 20 4.92 12.83 -11.20
CA LYS A 20 4.84 11.38 -11.29
C LYS A 20 3.40 10.92 -10.99
N ILE A 21 2.96 9.84 -11.60
CA ILE A 21 1.73 9.16 -11.21
C ILE A 21 2.01 8.41 -9.91
N GLY A 22 1.06 8.50 -8.95
CA GLY A 22 1.18 7.91 -7.64
C GLY A 22 -0.18 7.62 -7.02
N GLY A 23 -0.14 7.33 -5.73
CA GLY A 23 -1.24 6.83 -4.93
C GLY A 23 -0.89 5.44 -4.40
N ALA A 24 -0.89 5.26 -3.07
CA ALA A 24 -0.45 3.99 -2.50
C ALA A 24 -1.23 2.78 -3.05
N PRO A 25 -2.57 2.80 -3.13
CA PRO A 25 -3.32 1.69 -3.72
C PRO A 25 -2.98 1.43 -5.20
N LEU A 26 -2.67 2.48 -5.97
CA LEU A 26 -2.24 2.35 -7.36
C LEU A 26 -0.88 1.66 -7.44
N ASN A 27 0.09 2.06 -6.61
CA ASN A 27 1.43 1.48 -6.58
C ASN A 27 1.36 -0.01 -6.19
N VAL A 28 0.55 -0.35 -5.16
CA VAL A 28 0.29 -1.75 -4.77
C VAL A 28 -0.31 -2.53 -5.93
N ALA A 29 -1.29 -1.96 -6.65
CA ALA A 29 -1.93 -2.62 -7.79
C ALA A 29 -0.92 -2.94 -8.92
N CYS A 30 -0.08 -1.97 -9.30
CA CYS A 30 0.98 -2.18 -10.30
C CYS A 30 1.96 -3.27 -9.86
N ARG A 31 2.41 -3.25 -8.62
CA ARG A 31 3.33 -4.25 -8.09
C ARG A 31 2.70 -5.64 -8.01
N LEU A 32 1.46 -5.75 -7.57
CA LEU A 32 0.73 -7.02 -7.61
C LEU A 32 0.59 -7.57 -9.02
N ARG A 33 0.32 -6.68 -9.99
CA ARG A 33 0.21 -7.07 -11.41
C ARG A 33 1.53 -7.60 -11.97
N SER A 34 2.68 -7.02 -11.59
CA SER A 34 4.00 -7.49 -12.02
C SER A 34 4.33 -8.93 -11.57
N PHE A 35 3.64 -9.45 -10.58
CA PHE A 35 3.70 -10.86 -10.13
C PHE A 35 2.64 -11.76 -10.79
N ASN A 36 2.12 -11.37 -11.96
CA ASN A 36 1.14 -12.14 -12.74
C ASN A 36 -0.20 -12.40 -12.02
N ASN A 37 -0.60 -11.53 -11.06
CA ASN A 37 -1.94 -11.58 -10.48
C ASN A 37 -2.95 -10.87 -11.42
N ASP A 38 -4.21 -11.25 -11.33
CA ASP A 38 -5.33 -10.53 -11.95
C ASP A 38 -5.75 -9.38 -11.02
N VAL A 39 -5.43 -8.15 -11.40
CA VAL A 39 -5.55 -6.99 -10.52
C VAL A 39 -6.53 -5.98 -11.09
N SER A 40 -7.48 -5.56 -10.25
CA SER A 40 -8.45 -4.52 -10.55
C SER A 40 -8.28 -3.33 -9.62
N MET A 41 -8.52 -2.13 -10.15
CA MET A 41 -8.49 -0.89 -9.36
C MET A 41 -9.88 -0.28 -9.27
N ILE A 42 -10.38 -0.06 -8.05
CA ILE A 42 -11.56 0.75 -7.75
C ILE A 42 -11.10 2.11 -7.28
N SER A 43 -11.43 3.14 -8.05
CA SER A 43 -11.07 4.53 -7.76
C SER A 43 -11.97 5.50 -8.51
N ALA A 44 -11.61 6.79 -8.52
CA ALA A 44 -12.21 7.76 -9.43
C ALA A 44 -11.19 8.80 -9.90
N VAL A 45 -11.32 9.20 -11.15
CA VAL A 45 -10.55 10.27 -11.79
C VAL A 45 -11.49 11.36 -12.29
N GLY A 46 -10.97 12.57 -12.47
CA GLY A 46 -11.72 13.65 -13.12
C GLY A 46 -11.84 13.41 -14.62
N ASN A 47 -12.87 14.00 -15.22
CA ASN A 47 -12.98 14.10 -16.68
C ASN A 47 -11.97 15.15 -17.21
N ASP A 48 -10.69 14.84 -17.10
CA ASP A 48 -9.60 15.71 -17.47
C ASP A 48 -8.40 14.92 -18.04
N THR A 49 -7.45 15.62 -18.69
CA THR A 49 -6.25 15.01 -19.29
C THR A 49 -5.41 14.25 -18.26
N SER A 50 -5.40 14.70 -17.00
CA SER A 50 -4.66 14.03 -15.93
C SER A 50 -5.27 12.67 -15.57
N GLY A 51 -6.61 12.59 -15.57
CA GLY A 51 -7.35 11.35 -15.39
C GLY A 51 -7.10 10.35 -16.50
N ASN A 52 -7.22 10.80 -17.75
CA ASN A 52 -6.98 9.93 -18.91
C ASN A 52 -5.57 9.33 -18.88
N ARG A 53 -4.54 10.12 -18.54
CA ARG A 53 -3.17 9.62 -18.42
C ARG A 53 -2.97 8.61 -17.29
N ILE A 54 -3.71 8.71 -16.19
CA ILE A 54 -3.70 7.68 -15.12
C ILE A 54 -4.33 6.39 -15.64
N LEU A 55 -5.45 6.47 -16.35
CA LEU A 55 -6.11 5.30 -16.95
C LEU A 55 -5.18 4.61 -17.96
N ASP A 56 -4.59 5.38 -18.89
CA ASP A 56 -3.64 4.87 -19.88
C ASP A 56 -2.44 4.17 -19.20
N PHE A 57 -1.91 4.77 -18.14
CA PHE A 57 -0.80 4.20 -17.37
C PHE A 57 -1.18 2.86 -16.72
N LEU A 58 -2.30 2.81 -16.00
CA LEU A 58 -2.77 1.57 -15.35
C LEU A 58 -3.06 0.46 -16.35
N GLN A 59 -3.69 0.79 -17.49
CA GLN A 59 -3.94 -0.15 -18.57
C GLN A 59 -2.63 -0.66 -19.19
N GLY A 60 -1.64 0.23 -19.37
CA GLY A 60 -0.30 -0.12 -19.82
C GLY A 60 0.43 -1.07 -18.86
N GLN A 61 0.17 -0.95 -17.56
CA GLN A 61 0.64 -1.89 -16.54
C GLN A 61 -0.19 -3.18 -16.46
N GLY A 62 -1.26 -3.30 -17.25
CA GLY A 62 -2.15 -4.47 -17.29
C GLY A 62 -3.10 -4.56 -16.09
N VAL A 63 -3.33 -3.47 -15.36
CA VAL A 63 -4.32 -3.37 -14.29
C VAL A 63 -5.70 -3.12 -14.90
N ASN A 64 -6.72 -3.85 -14.47
CA ASN A 64 -8.09 -3.62 -14.90
C ASN A 64 -8.62 -2.31 -14.30
N THR A 65 -9.11 -1.41 -15.17
CA THR A 65 -9.61 -0.06 -14.85
C THR A 65 -11.12 0.09 -14.98
N ASP A 66 -11.87 -0.99 -15.26
CA ASP A 66 -13.31 -0.93 -15.50
C ASP A 66 -14.11 -0.36 -14.33
N CYS A 67 -13.56 -0.46 -13.10
CA CYS A 67 -14.16 0.07 -11.89
C CYS A 67 -13.58 1.45 -11.48
N ILE A 68 -12.84 2.14 -12.34
CA ILE A 68 -12.41 3.52 -12.12
C ILE A 68 -13.47 4.48 -12.68
N GLN A 69 -14.13 5.22 -11.80
CA GLN A 69 -15.19 6.15 -12.14
C GLN A 69 -14.64 7.45 -12.73
N ILE A 70 -15.37 8.05 -13.70
CA ILE A 70 -15.02 9.36 -14.27
C ILE A 70 -15.96 10.41 -13.68
N GLN A 71 -15.42 11.32 -12.87
CA GLN A 71 -16.15 12.38 -12.23
C GLN A 71 -16.15 13.65 -13.08
N LYS A 72 -17.33 14.25 -13.27
CA LYS A 72 -17.47 15.52 -14.02
C LYS A 72 -17.21 16.74 -13.17
N GLU A 73 -17.55 16.68 -11.88
CA GLU A 73 -17.51 17.83 -10.95
C GLU A 73 -16.16 17.93 -10.21
N TYR A 74 -15.45 16.83 -10.08
CA TYR A 74 -14.21 16.77 -9.32
C TYR A 74 -13.01 16.48 -10.22
N LYS A 75 -11.94 17.24 -10.01
CA LYS A 75 -10.67 17.04 -10.76
C LYS A 75 -9.94 15.81 -10.27
N THR A 76 -9.09 15.27 -11.13
CA THR A 76 -8.15 14.17 -10.82
C THR A 76 -7.27 14.51 -9.60
N GLY A 77 -6.96 13.50 -8.82
CA GLY A 77 -6.12 13.59 -7.63
C GLY A 77 -4.78 14.29 -7.88
N LYS A 78 -4.38 15.14 -6.95
CA LYS A 78 -3.12 15.89 -7.02
C LYS A 78 -2.57 16.14 -5.63
N VAL A 79 -1.28 15.84 -5.46
CA VAL A 79 -0.49 16.16 -4.27
C VAL A 79 0.63 17.08 -4.70
N LYS A 80 0.82 18.21 -4.02
CA LYS A 80 2.01 19.04 -4.18
C LYS A 80 3.06 18.57 -3.20
N VAL A 81 4.21 18.21 -3.72
CA VAL A 81 5.37 17.83 -2.92
C VAL A 81 6.26 19.05 -2.76
N MET A 82 6.45 19.50 -1.53
CA MET A 82 7.32 20.60 -1.18
C MET A 82 8.51 20.05 -0.42
N LEU A 83 9.71 20.39 -0.86
CA LEU A 83 10.95 20.05 -0.18
C LEU A 83 11.40 21.26 0.64
N ASN A 84 11.72 21.06 1.91
CA ASN A 84 12.36 22.10 2.70
C ASN A 84 13.87 22.18 2.40
N ASP A 85 14.55 23.18 2.98
CA ASP A 85 16.00 23.40 2.79
C ASP A 85 16.88 22.22 3.23
N LYS A 86 16.33 21.28 4.02
CA LYS A 86 16.99 20.04 4.48
C LYS A 86 16.60 18.83 3.63
N GLY A 87 15.83 19.01 2.55
CA GLY A 87 15.37 17.92 1.67
C GLY A 87 14.20 17.12 2.23
N ALA A 88 13.64 17.48 3.39
CA ALA A 88 12.47 16.79 3.93
C ALA A 88 11.21 17.18 3.14
N ALA A 89 10.45 16.18 2.69
CA ALA A 89 9.23 16.37 1.92
C ALA A 89 8.04 16.67 2.83
N SER A 90 7.22 17.65 2.43
CA SER A 90 5.88 17.86 2.95
C SER A 90 4.87 17.75 1.81
N TYR A 91 3.65 17.28 2.13
CA TYR A 91 2.65 16.92 1.15
C TYR A 91 1.39 17.75 1.35
N ASP A 92 1.03 18.55 0.34
CA ASP A 92 -0.28 19.23 0.29
C ASP A 92 -1.22 18.41 -0.60
N ILE A 93 -2.08 17.62 0.05
CA ILE A 93 -3.01 16.72 -0.61
C ILE A 93 -4.31 17.47 -0.90
N ASN A 94 -4.45 17.95 -2.13
CA ASN A 94 -5.61 18.73 -2.51
C ASN A 94 -6.94 18.02 -2.20
N TYR A 95 -7.93 18.78 -1.71
CA TYR A 95 -9.27 18.31 -1.36
C TYR A 95 -10.33 19.34 -1.77
N PRO A 96 -11.53 18.92 -2.26
CA PRO A 96 -11.85 17.54 -2.67
C PRO A 96 -11.27 17.19 -4.04
N ARG A 97 -11.11 15.88 -4.32
CA ARG A 97 -10.71 15.32 -5.61
C ARG A 97 -11.61 14.17 -6.01
N ALA A 98 -11.51 13.70 -7.24
CA ALA A 98 -12.39 12.65 -7.77
C ALA A 98 -12.38 11.38 -6.88
N TRP A 99 -11.23 10.92 -6.43
CA TRP A 99 -11.10 9.75 -5.57
C TRP A 99 -11.69 9.92 -4.15
N ASP A 100 -12.01 11.14 -3.73
CA ASP A 100 -12.80 11.40 -2.51
C ASP A 100 -14.29 11.07 -2.70
N LYS A 101 -14.74 10.85 -3.94
CA LYS A 101 -16.14 10.72 -4.34
C LYS A 101 -16.44 9.40 -5.06
N ILE A 102 -15.73 8.32 -4.68
CA ILE A 102 -15.99 6.98 -5.19
C ILE A 102 -17.37 6.52 -4.72
N GLN A 103 -18.25 6.18 -5.65
CA GLN A 103 -19.60 5.70 -5.36
C GLN A 103 -19.63 4.17 -5.37
N LEU A 104 -20.47 3.59 -4.52
CA LEU A 104 -20.76 2.16 -4.56
C LEU A 104 -21.54 1.83 -5.84
N THR A 105 -21.05 0.89 -6.63
CA THR A 105 -21.74 0.38 -7.81
C THR A 105 -21.88 -1.14 -7.73
N LYS A 106 -22.76 -1.71 -8.53
CA LYS A 106 -22.94 -3.17 -8.62
C LYS A 106 -21.64 -3.85 -9.08
N GLU A 107 -20.95 -3.25 -10.03
CA GLU A 107 -19.69 -3.74 -10.58
C GLU A 107 -18.60 -3.79 -9.50
N ASN A 108 -18.51 -2.73 -8.67
CA ASN A 108 -17.56 -2.69 -7.55
C ASN A 108 -17.82 -3.82 -6.55
N VAL A 109 -19.08 -4.07 -6.22
CA VAL A 109 -19.49 -5.18 -5.34
C VAL A 109 -19.10 -6.52 -5.94
N GLU A 110 -19.48 -6.77 -7.19
CA GLU A 110 -19.22 -8.05 -7.86
C GLU A 110 -17.72 -8.37 -7.97
N ILE A 111 -16.87 -7.35 -8.24
CA ILE A 111 -15.43 -7.57 -8.38
C ILE A 111 -14.79 -7.86 -7.02
N VAL A 112 -15.23 -7.18 -5.94
CA VAL A 112 -14.73 -7.42 -4.59
C VAL A 112 -15.14 -8.79 -4.08
N GLU A 113 -16.38 -9.20 -4.27
CA GLU A 113 -16.89 -10.53 -3.88
C GLU A 113 -16.14 -11.69 -4.58
N LYS A 114 -15.66 -11.44 -5.81
CA LYS A 114 -14.90 -12.43 -6.60
C LYS A 114 -13.39 -12.39 -6.36
N SER A 115 -12.90 -11.44 -5.57
CA SER A 115 -11.48 -11.26 -5.30
C SER A 115 -11.00 -12.14 -4.15
N ASP A 116 -9.78 -12.68 -4.30
CA ASP A 116 -9.09 -13.41 -3.22
C ASP A 116 -8.62 -12.46 -2.12
N ALA A 117 -8.35 -11.18 -2.46
CA ALA A 117 -8.02 -10.13 -1.50
C ALA A 117 -8.51 -8.75 -1.96
N PHE A 118 -8.81 -7.91 -0.97
CA PHE A 118 -9.19 -6.52 -1.13
C PHE A 118 -8.23 -5.63 -0.34
N VAL A 119 -7.48 -4.77 -1.05
CA VAL A 119 -6.41 -3.92 -0.51
C VAL A 119 -6.87 -2.47 -0.48
N PHE A 120 -6.73 -1.82 0.67
CA PHE A 120 -7.13 -0.42 0.85
C PHE A 120 -6.24 0.30 1.86
N GLY A 121 -6.22 1.64 1.78
CA GLY A 121 -5.50 2.52 2.70
C GLY A 121 -6.42 3.38 3.57
N SER A 122 -5.82 4.18 4.47
CA SER A 122 -6.57 5.10 5.34
C SER A 122 -6.99 6.40 4.65
N LEU A 123 -6.19 6.90 3.69
CA LEU A 123 -6.36 8.23 3.11
C LEU A 123 -7.68 8.37 2.36
N VAL A 124 -8.13 7.33 1.65
CA VAL A 124 -9.39 7.33 0.91
C VAL A 124 -10.63 7.51 1.80
N ALA A 125 -10.50 7.21 3.09
CA ALA A 125 -11.58 7.36 4.07
C ALA A 125 -11.67 8.77 4.69
N ARG A 126 -10.94 9.76 4.15
CA ARG A 126 -10.99 11.16 4.62
C ARG A 126 -12.28 11.88 4.27
N ASP A 127 -12.97 11.46 3.20
CA ASP A 127 -14.28 11.99 2.77
C ASP A 127 -15.36 10.94 3.01
N ASP A 128 -16.53 11.40 3.46
CA ASP A 128 -17.63 10.50 3.83
C ASP A 128 -18.15 9.67 2.67
N SER A 129 -18.08 10.16 1.42
CA SER A 129 -18.54 9.45 0.25
C SER A 129 -17.72 8.18 -0.02
N SER A 130 -16.40 8.32 -0.21
CA SER A 130 -15.52 7.18 -0.43
C SER A 130 -15.37 6.30 0.80
N LYS A 131 -15.45 6.89 2.01
CA LYS A 131 -15.44 6.14 3.27
C LYS A 131 -16.65 5.19 3.36
N GLN A 132 -17.86 5.67 3.04
CA GLN A 132 -19.05 4.82 3.08
C GLN A 132 -18.94 3.68 2.06
N THR A 133 -18.50 3.98 0.82
CA THR A 133 -18.26 2.96 -0.19
C THR A 133 -17.24 1.93 0.28
N LEU A 134 -16.14 2.37 0.91
CA LEU A 134 -15.14 1.46 1.49
C LEU A 134 -15.77 0.54 2.56
N TYR A 135 -16.55 1.09 3.47
CA TYR A 135 -17.22 0.33 4.54
C TYR A 135 -18.16 -0.74 3.97
N ASP A 136 -18.95 -0.39 2.95
CA ASP A 136 -19.87 -1.32 2.30
C ASP A 136 -19.12 -2.46 1.56
N LEU A 137 -17.96 -2.16 0.95
CA LEU A 137 -17.13 -3.14 0.24
C LEU A 137 -16.34 -4.06 1.19
N ILE A 138 -15.86 -3.55 2.33
CA ILE A 138 -15.14 -4.34 3.33
C ILE A 138 -16.02 -5.49 3.86
N GLU A 139 -17.33 -5.26 4.07
CA GLU A 139 -18.26 -6.29 4.55
C GLU A 139 -18.48 -7.43 3.53
N ARG A 140 -18.05 -7.25 2.29
CA ARG A 140 -18.20 -8.22 1.20
C ARG A 140 -16.90 -8.90 0.78
N ALA A 141 -15.77 -8.35 1.23
CA ALA A 141 -14.44 -8.83 0.87
C ALA A 141 -14.07 -10.12 1.60
N ASN A 142 -13.45 -11.07 0.88
CA ASN A 142 -13.01 -12.35 1.42
C ASN A 142 -11.79 -12.23 2.35
N TYR A 143 -10.77 -11.47 1.93
CA TYR A 143 -9.56 -11.22 2.71
C TYR A 143 -9.17 -9.74 2.62
N LYS A 144 -9.21 -9.06 3.74
CA LYS A 144 -9.10 -7.61 3.84
C LYS A 144 -7.68 -7.20 4.25
N VAL A 145 -6.99 -6.50 3.37
CA VAL A 145 -5.61 -6.02 3.55
C VAL A 145 -5.63 -4.51 3.75
N PHE A 146 -5.33 -4.07 4.93
CA PHE A 146 -5.29 -2.66 5.30
C PHE A 146 -3.85 -2.15 5.40
N ASP A 147 -3.44 -1.29 4.46
CA ASP A 147 -2.23 -0.49 4.58
C ASP A 147 -2.57 0.81 5.34
N LEU A 148 -2.07 0.95 6.55
CA LEU A 148 -2.41 2.10 7.37
C LEU A 148 -2.03 3.42 6.71
N ASN A 149 -0.78 3.54 6.29
CA ASN A 149 -0.21 4.59 5.45
C ASN A 149 -0.74 6.00 5.81
N LEU A 150 -0.50 6.42 7.05
CA LEU A 150 -1.06 7.64 7.63
C LEU A 150 -0.59 8.90 6.91
N ARG A 151 -1.52 9.79 6.66
CA ARG A 151 -1.26 11.14 6.10
C ARG A 151 -1.94 12.19 6.96
N ALA A 152 -1.20 12.75 7.93
CA ALA A 152 -1.70 13.84 8.74
C ALA A 152 -2.01 15.09 7.86
N PRO A 153 -3.11 15.81 8.12
CA PRO A 153 -4.13 15.61 9.16
C PRO A 153 -5.35 14.80 8.68
N TYR A 154 -5.25 14.00 7.60
CA TYR A 154 -6.35 13.43 6.84
C TYR A 154 -6.91 12.11 7.39
N TYR A 155 -6.67 11.77 8.65
CA TYR A 155 -7.22 10.58 9.28
C TYR A 155 -7.90 10.90 10.62
N LYS A 156 -8.85 10.07 11.01
CA LYS A 156 -9.54 10.11 12.29
C LYS A 156 -9.34 8.78 13.02
N LYS A 157 -9.09 8.83 14.32
CA LYS A 157 -8.83 7.63 15.14
C LYS A 157 -9.95 6.61 15.07
N GLU A 158 -11.19 7.08 15.11
CA GLU A 158 -12.38 6.23 15.05
C GLU A 158 -12.47 5.48 13.71
N VAL A 159 -12.10 6.13 12.61
CA VAL A 159 -12.05 5.52 11.27
C VAL A 159 -10.94 4.48 11.21
N LEU A 160 -9.74 4.80 11.71
CA LEU A 160 -8.63 3.85 11.74
C LEU A 160 -8.99 2.60 12.55
N PHE A 161 -9.57 2.77 13.72
CA PHE A 161 -9.95 1.66 14.58
C PHE A 161 -11.01 0.78 13.91
N HIS A 162 -12.04 1.39 13.31
CA HIS A 162 -13.07 0.69 12.55
C HIS A 162 -12.49 -0.18 11.42
N LEU A 163 -11.51 0.36 10.66
CA LEU A 163 -10.84 -0.36 9.58
C LEU A 163 -9.95 -1.49 10.12
N MET A 164 -9.19 -1.24 11.18
CA MET A 164 -8.31 -2.25 11.80
C MET A 164 -9.09 -3.44 12.35
N GLU A 165 -10.23 -3.22 13.03
CA GLU A 165 -11.06 -4.31 13.57
C GLU A 165 -11.65 -5.23 12.49
N ARG A 166 -11.71 -4.76 11.25
CA ARG A 166 -12.26 -5.52 10.11
C ARG A 166 -11.19 -6.12 9.21
N ALA A 167 -9.94 -5.70 9.39
CA ALA A 167 -8.84 -6.17 8.56
C ALA A 167 -8.38 -7.57 8.97
N ASP A 168 -8.15 -8.44 7.97
CA ASP A 168 -7.51 -9.75 8.16
C ASP A 168 -5.98 -9.62 8.18
N PHE A 169 -5.46 -8.58 7.50
CA PHE A 169 -4.05 -8.22 7.45
C PHE A 169 -3.89 -6.71 7.61
N ILE A 170 -2.97 -6.28 8.48
CA ILE A 170 -2.63 -4.85 8.63
C ILE A 170 -1.13 -4.66 8.38
N LYS A 171 -0.78 -3.63 7.60
CA LYS A 171 0.60 -3.16 7.50
C LYS A 171 0.74 -1.79 8.17
N PHE A 172 1.81 -1.65 8.92
CA PHE A 172 2.31 -0.42 9.52
C PHE A 172 3.75 -0.14 9.06
N ASN A 173 4.20 1.09 9.16
CA ASN A 173 5.59 1.36 9.48
C ASN A 173 5.76 1.42 11.03
N ASP A 174 6.98 1.51 11.52
CA ASP A 174 7.28 1.51 12.96
C ASP A 174 6.69 2.74 13.68
N ASP A 175 6.77 3.93 13.09
CA ASP A 175 6.17 5.15 13.64
C ASP A 175 4.64 5.01 13.77
N GLU A 176 3.98 4.50 12.76
CA GLU A 176 2.54 4.23 12.74
C GLU A 176 2.13 3.22 13.81
N LEU A 177 2.91 2.15 13.96
CA LEU A 177 2.65 1.16 15.02
C LEU A 177 2.70 1.80 16.40
N TYR A 178 3.74 2.60 16.69
CA TYR A 178 3.87 3.27 17.99
C TYR A 178 2.76 4.30 18.21
N GLU A 179 2.40 5.06 17.19
CA GLU A 179 1.29 6.03 17.26
C GLU A 179 -0.03 5.33 17.59
N VAL A 180 -0.38 4.29 16.83
CA VAL A 180 -1.62 3.52 17.04
C VAL A 180 -1.61 2.80 18.38
N SER A 181 -0.50 2.18 18.77
CA SER A 181 -0.38 1.50 20.06
C SER A 181 -0.66 2.44 21.22
N LYS A 182 -0.13 3.67 21.15
CA LYS A 182 -0.40 4.72 22.13
C LYS A 182 -1.88 5.09 22.18
N TYR A 183 -2.55 5.20 21.04
CA TYR A 183 -4.00 5.47 20.99
C TYR A 183 -4.82 4.35 21.61
N LEU A 184 -4.39 3.11 21.46
CA LEU A 184 -5.04 1.93 22.03
C LEU A 184 -4.70 1.73 23.50
N GLY A 185 -3.86 2.56 24.11
CA GLY A 185 -3.52 2.53 25.51
C GLY A 185 -2.42 1.53 25.86
N SER A 186 -1.55 1.18 24.91
CA SER A 186 -0.36 0.35 25.16
C SER A 186 0.59 1.03 26.15
N LYS A 187 1.21 0.21 27.02
CA LYS A 187 2.25 0.61 27.95
C LYS A 187 3.63 0.04 27.59
N TYR A 188 3.72 -0.62 26.44
CA TYR A 188 4.93 -1.28 25.98
C TYR A 188 5.82 -0.33 25.18
N TYR A 189 7.14 -0.58 25.24
CA TYR A 189 8.15 0.14 24.46
C TYR A 189 8.70 -0.69 23.29
N SER A 190 8.68 -2.04 23.39
CA SER A 190 9.19 -2.89 22.32
C SER A 190 8.22 -2.97 21.15
N LEU A 191 8.76 -3.03 19.94
CA LEU A 191 8.00 -3.16 18.70
C LEU A 191 7.14 -4.43 18.73
N GLU A 192 7.73 -5.58 19.10
CA GLU A 192 7.03 -6.87 19.13
C GLU A 192 5.88 -6.87 20.14
N GLN A 193 6.09 -6.29 21.33
CA GLN A 193 5.04 -6.20 22.34
C GLN A 193 3.88 -5.32 21.87
N ASN A 194 4.17 -4.19 21.21
CA ASN A 194 3.15 -3.33 20.63
C ASN A 194 2.43 -4.01 19.48
N LEU A 195 3.14 -4.71 18.61
CA LEU A 195 2.55 -5.48 17.51
C LEU A 195 1.58 -6.56 18.04
N ILE A 196 1.98 -7.34 19.04
CA ILE A 196 1.13 -8.33 19.70
C ILE A 196 -0.06 -7.66 20.42
N TYR A 197 0.18 -6.51 21.06
CA TYR A 197 -0.87 -5.74 21.73
C TYR A 197 -1.94 -5.26 20.74
N VAL A 198 -1.52 -4.66 19.61
CA VAL A 198 -2.43 -4.21 18.55
C VAL A 198 -3.19 -5.40 17.97
N SER A 199 -2.52 -6.51 17.66
CA SER A 199 -3.15 -7.74 17.18
C SER A 199 -4.29 -8.21 18.08
N LYS A 200 -4.06 -8.23 19.40
CA LYS A 200 -5.09 -8.60 20.38
C LYS A 200 -6.24 -7.59 20.45
N LYS A 201 -5.94 -6.29 20.36
CA LYS A 201 -6.95 -5.22 20.43
C LYS A 201 -7.84 -5.15 19.21
N THR A 202 -7.30 -5.44 18.03
CA THR A 202 -8.05 -5.42 16.76
C THR A 202 -8.53 -6.79 16.33
N ASN A 203 -8.17 -7.86 17.06
CA ASN A 203 -8.41 -9.25 16.69
C ASN A 203 -7.84 -9.64 15.32
N THR A 204 -6.74 -8.97 14.89
CA THR A 204 -6.09 -9.21 13.61
C THR A 204 -4.91 -10.16 13.78
N LYS A 205 -4.94 -11.29 13.08
CA LYS A 205 -3.93 -12.36 13.21
C LYS A 205 -2.68 -12.15 12.38
N HIS A 206 -2.74 -11.31 11.37
CA HIS A 206 -1.65 -11.05 10.44
C HIS A 206 -1.32 -9.55 10.44
N ILE A 207 -0.15 -9.20 10.95
CA ILE A 207 0.30 -7.81 11.01
C ILE A 207 1.76 -7.75 10.57
N CYS A 208 2.07 -6.81 9.67
CA CYS A 208 3.44 -6.53 9.27
C CYS A 208 3.86 -5.11 9.62
N VAL A 209 5.07 -4.97 10.14
CA VAL A 209 5.67 -3.68 10.46
C VAL A 209 6.97 -3.52 9.68
N THR A 210 7.03 -2.53 8.79
CA THR A 210 8.26 -2.14 8.10
C THR A 210 9.06 -1.15 8.94
N LYS A 211 10.40 -1.23 8.90
CA LYS A 211 11.34 -0.43 9.69
C LYS A 211 12.38 0.27 8.80
N GLY A 212 11.98 0.71 7.61
CA GLY A 212 12.88 1.31 6.64
C GLY A 212 14.06 0.37 6.30
N GLU A 213 15.29 0.88 6.43
CA GLU A 213 16.52 0.12 6.17
C GLU A 213 16.73 -1.09 7.11
N HIS A 214 16.04 -1.12 8.24
CA HIS A 214 16.11 -2.20 9.22
C HIS A 214 15.10 -3.34 8.93
N GLY A 215 14.55 -3.39 7.73
CA GLY A 215 13.71 -4.47 7.22
C GLY A 215 12.30 -4.48 7.79
N ALA A 216 11.80 -5.65 8.22
CA ALA A 216 10.41 -5.79 8.66
C ALA A 216 10.23 -6.91 9.69
N VAL A 217 9.11 -6.83 10.43
CA VAL A 217 8.62 -7.88 11.34
C VAL A 217 7.21 -8.25 10.92
N LEU A 218 6.96 -9.55 10.74
CA LEU A 218 5.66 -10.11 10.38
C LEU A 218 5.13 -10.99 11.50
N LEU A 219 3.99 -10.65 12.07
CA LEU A 219 3.18 -11.57 12.87
C LEU A 219 2.24 -12.32 11.92
N TYR A 220 2.33 -13.64 11.90
CA TYR A 220 1.49 -14.49 11.08
C TYR A 220 1.09 -15.74 11.85
N ASN A 221 -0.19 -15.92 12.14
CA ASN A 221 -0.70 -17.01 12.97
C ASN A 221 0.09 -17.20 14.28
N GLU A 222 0.16 -16.12 15.09
CA GLU A 222 0.81 -16.07 16.40
C GLU A 222 2.34 -16.26 16.42
N LYS A 223 2.98 -16.37 15.23
CA LYS A 223 4.45 -16.48 15.08
C LYS A 223 5.02 -15.21 14.49
N LEU A 224 6.19 -14.84 14.98
CA LEU A 224 6.96 -13.70 14.49
C LEU A 224 8.02 -14.18 13.48
N TYR A 225 8.11 -13.47 12.37
CA TYR A 225 9.11 -13.66 11.32
C TYR A 225 9.82 -12.33 11.08
N TYR A 226 11.11 -12.38 10.82
CA TYR A 226 11.96 -11.21 10.74
C TYR A 226 12.78 -11.18 9.47
N ASN A 227 13.00 -9.98 8.97
CA ASN A 227 14.07 -9.69 8.02
C ASN A 227 14.75 -8.39 8.48
N SER A 228 16.09 -8.37 8.48
CA SER A 228 16.87 -7.24 9.00
C SER A 228 17.12 -6.14 7.94
N GLY A 229 16.53 -6.25 6.76
CA GLY A 229 16.74 -5.34 5.65
C GLY A 229 17.94 -5.73 4.80
N TYR A 230 18.19 -4.92 3.78
CA TYR A 230 19.31 -5.06 2.86
C TYR A 230 20.10 -3.76 2.82
N SER A 231 21.43 -3.85 2.80
CA SER A 231 22.30 -2.68 2.63
C SER A 231 22.26 -2.22 1.18
N ILE A 232 21.75 -1.03 0.94
CA ILE A 232 21.56 -0.46 -0.39
C ILE A 232 21.98 1.01 -0.45
N LYS A 233 22.22 1.51 -1.65
CA LYS A 233 22.29 2.96 -1.90
C LYS A 233 20.90 3.44 -2.30
N VAL A 234 20.23 4.17 -1.40
CA VAL A 234 18.90 4.72 -1.64
C VAL A 234 18.94 5.81 -2.69
N ILE A 235 18.05 5.74 -3.68
CA ILE A 235 17.82 6.76 -4.72
C ILE A 235 16.47 7.45 -4.48
N ASP A 236 15.38 6.67 -4.34
CA ASP A 236 14.01 7.20 -4.13
C ASP A 236 13.22 6.21 -3.27
N THR A 237 12.68 6.65 -2.15
CA THR A 237 11.90 5.76 -1.27
C THR A 237 10.42 5.67 -1.63
N VAL A 238 9.96 6.46 -2.60
CA VAL A 238 8.54 6.48 -3.02
C VAL A 238 8.14 5.11 -3.59
N GLY A 239 7.03 4.56 -3.08
CA GLY A 239 6.51 3.27 -3.51
C GLY A 239 7.23 2.03 -2.97
N SER A 240 8.35 2.17 -2.22
CA SER A 240 9.07 1.05 -1.61
C SER A 240 8.16 0.27 -0.65
N GLY A 241 7.43 0.96 0.24
CA GLY A 241 6.48 0.35 1.16
C GLY A 241 5.27 -0.28 0.46
N ASP A 242 4.78 0.35 -0.60
CA ASP A 242 3.66 -0.15 -1.41
C ASP A 242 4.08 -1.43 -2.17
N SER A 243 5.28 -1.42 -2.75
CA SER A 243 5.86 -2.57 -3.44
C SER A 243 6.19 -3.72 -2.49
N PHE A 244 6.68 -3.41 -1.28
CA PHE A 244 6.84 -4.39 -0.22
C PHE A 244 5.50 -5.07 0.10
N LEU A 245 4.42 -4.29 0.30
CA LEU A 245 3.09 -4.83 0.61
C LEU A 245 2.58 -5.71 -0.52
N GLY A 246 2.62 -5.24 -1.77
CA GLY A 246 2.20 -6.01 -2.94
C GLY A 246 2.94 -7.35 -3.05
N ALA A 247 4.26 -7.34 -2.84
CA ALA A 247 5.09 -8.53 -2.83
C ALA A 247 4.71 -9.50 -1.70
N LEU A 248 4.58 -9.00 -0.46
CA LEU A 248 4.25 -9.81 0.70
C LEU A 248 2.89 -10.50 0.54
N ILE A 249 1.86 -9.75 0.15
CA ILE A 249 0.50 -10.28 -0.02
C ILE A 249 0.46 -11.31 -1.16
N SER A 250 1.10 -11.03 -2.30
CA SER A 250 1.18 -12.00 -3.39
C SER A 250 1.81 -13.32 -2.94
N GLN A 251 2.91 -13.28 -2.18
CA GLN A 251 3.59 -14.47 -1.68
C GLN A 251 2.74 -15.24 -0.65
N LEU A 252 2.15 -14.55 0.32
CA LEU A 252 1.35 -15.19 1.38
C LEU A 252 0.09 -15.84 0.82
N LEU A 253 -0.62 -15.20 -0.11
CA LEU A 253 -1.81 -15.76 -0.76
C LEU A 253 -1.46 -16.96 -1.65
N ASN A 254 -0.28 -17.01 -2.25
CA ASN A 254 0.26 -18.18 -2.93
C ASN A 254 0.81 -19.25 -1.98
N LYS A 255 0.55 -19.11 -0.66
CA LYS A 255 0.94 -20.07 0.38
C LYS A 255 2.45 -20.30 0.51
N ILE A 256 3.25 -19.32 0.10
CA ILE A 256 4.70 -19.34 0.32
C ILE A 256 4.97 -19.21 1.83
N PRO A 257 5.91 -19.97 2.40
CA PRO A 257 6.23 -19.88 3.82
C PRO A 257 6.49 -18.44 4.28
N PRO A 258 5.94 -17.98 5.43
CA PRO A 258 6.00 -16.57 5.85
C PRO A 258 7.41 -15.99 5.92
N GLN A 259 8.42 -16.78 6.33
CA GLN A 259 9.81 -16.31 6.32
C GLN A 259 10.33 -16.04 4.91
N LYS A 260 9.97 -16.87 3.93
CA LYS A 260 10.35 -16.63 2.53
C LYS A 260 9.59 -15.42 1.97
N ALA A 261 8.32 -15.29 2.31
CA ALA A 261 7.48 -14.18 1.86
C ALA A 261 8.00 -12.82 2.36
N ILE A 262 8.39 -12.70 3.65
CA ILE A 262 8.94 -11.45 4.18
C ILE A 262 10.33 -11.14 3.59
N ASN A 263 11.17 -12.16 3.37
CA ASN A 263 12.48 -11.96 2.73
C ASN A 263 12.33 -11.44 1.30
N PHE A 264 11.43 -12.04 0.53
CA PHE A 264 11.10 -11.60 -0.83
C PHE A 264 10.56 -10.15 -0.83
N ALA A 265 9.63 -9.84 0.06
CA ALA A 265 9.03 -8.51 0.15
C ALA A 265 10.06 -7.43 0.53
N CYS A 266 10.97 -7.72 1.48
CA CYS A 266 12.07 -6.81 1.83
C CYS A 266 13.03 -6.59 0.64
N ALA A 267 13.33 -7.63 -0.14
CA ALA A 267 14.18 -7.51 -1.33
C ALA A 267 13.52 -6.62 -2.40
N ILE A 268 12.23 -6.82 -2.67
CA ILE A 268 11.47 -5.97 -3.60
C ILE A 268 11.45 -4.51 -3.12
N GLY A 269 11.14 -4.26 -1.84
CA GLY A 269 11.16 -2.90 -1.28
C GLY A 269 12.53 -2.23 -1.41
N ALA A 270 13.61 -2.98 -1.17
CA ALA A 270 14.98 -2.49 -1.31
C ALA A 270 15.34 -2.17 -2.77
N LEU A 271 15.00 -3.03 -3.72
CA LEU A 271 15.23 -2.80 -5.15
C LEU A 271 14.47 -1.58 -5.67
N VAL A 272 13.22 -1.39 -5.22
CA VAL A 272 12.46 -0.17 -5.53
C VAL A 272 13.15 1.08 -4.97
N ALA A 273 13.65 1.02 -3.72
CA ALA A 273 14.36 2.14 -3.11
C ALA A 273 15.70 2.49 -3.80
N GLN A 274 16.28 1.57 -4.57
CA GLN A 274 17.47 1.80 -5.42
C GLN A 274 17.12 2.34 -6.82
N SER A 275 15.85 2.50 -7.14
CA SER A 275 15.37 2.90 -8.47
C SER A 275 14.69 4.27 -8.41
N GLU A 276 14.52 4.91 -9.56
CA GLU A 276 13.73 6.12 -9.67
C GLU A 276 12.23 5.79 -9.80
N GLY A 277 11.39 6.39 -8.94
CA GLY A 277 9.93 6.25 -8.98
C GLY A 277 9.40 4.99 -8.31
N ALA A 278 8.06 4.91 -8.21
CA ALA A 278 7.38 3.94 -7.35
C ALA A 278 7.25 2.53 -7.95
N ASN A 279 7.31 2.41 -9.27
CA ASN A 279 6.98 1.18 -9.99
C ASN A 279 8.05 0.80 -11.03
N PRO A 280 9.34 0.64 -10.64
CA PRO A 280 10.38 0.16 -11.56
C PRO A 280 10.09 -1.28 -11.95
N ASP A 281 10.48 -1.66 -13.18
CA ASP A 281 10.54 -3.05 -13.59
C ASP A 281 11.67 -3.72 -12.83
N ILE A 282 11.39 -4.89 -12.27
CA ILE A 282 12.35 -5.72 -11.55
C ILE A 282 12.28 -7.12 -12.17
N THR A 283 13.38 -7.57 -12.77
CA THR A 283 13.45 -8.90 -13.37
C THR A 283 13.67 -10.00 -12.32
N ASP A 284 13.30 -11.24 -12.65
CA ASP A 284 13.56 -12.38 -11.76
C ASP A 284 15.05 -12.60 -11.58
N GLU A 285 15.89 -12.31 -12.60
CA GLU A 285 17.34 -12.39 -12.54
C GLU A 285 17.92 -11.38 -11.53
N GLU A 286 17.49 -10.12 -11.60
CA GLU A 286 17.93 -9.07 -10.66
C GLU A 286 17.55 -9.42 -9.22
N LEU A 287 16.31 -9.85 -9.01
CA LEU A 287 15.80 -10.23 -7.70
C LEU A 287 16.57 -11.44 -7.15
N ASN A 288 16.79 -12.49 -7.95
CA ASN A 288 17.52 -13.67 -7.53
C ASN A 288 18.98 -13.36 -7.20
N ALA A 289 19.65 -12.55 -8.01
CA ALA A 289 21.02 -12.10 -7.74
C ALA A 289 21.10 -11.25 -6.46
N PHE A 290 20.09 -10.38 -6.24
CA PHE A 290 20.02 -9.53 -5.05
C PHE A 290 19.79 -10.34 -3.77
N MET A 291 18.92 -11.34 -3.81
CA MET A 291 18.61 -12.18 -2.65
C MET A 291 19.69 -13.22 -2.33
N ASN A 292 20.48 -13.62 -3.35
CA ASN A 292 21.52 -14.64 -3.24
C ASN A 292 22.83 -14.11 -3.82
N PRO A 293 23.46 -13.09 -3.20
CA PRO A 293 24.72 -12.56 -3.68
C PRO A 293 25.76 -13.68 -3.68
N LEU A 294 26.47 -13.84 -4.80
CA LEU A 294 27.62 -14.75 -4.88
C LEU A 294 28.61 -14.36 -3.77
N PRO A 295 29.25 -15.32 -3.11
CA PRO A 295 30.32 -15.01 -2.17
C PRO A 295 31.35 -14.14 -2.89
N GLN A 296 31.61 -12.94 -2.37
CA GLN A 296 32.76 -12.17 -2.83
C GLN A 296 33.97 -13.03 -2.52
N GLU A 297 34.72 -13.42 -3.56
CA GLU A 297 36.04 -14.02 -3.37
C GLU A 297 36.82 -13.03 -2.47
N VAL A 298 37.16 -13.49 -1.29
CA VAL A 298 38.03 -12.73 -0.37
C VAL A 298 39.40 -12.71 -1.03
N LEU A 299 39.68 -11.59 -1.73
CA LEU A 299 41.01 -11.31 -2.28
C LEU A 299 41.95 -10.91 -1.11
#